data_556feabb4e8bf2a9d4a6426f5464aaa7
#
_entry.id   556feabb4e8bf2a9d4a6426f5464aaa7
#
_cell.length_a   1.000
_cell.length_b   1.000
_cell.length_c   1.000
_cell.angle_alpha   90.00
_cell.angle_beta   90.00
_cell.angle_gamma   90.00
#
_symmetry.space_group_name_H-M   'P 1'
#
loop_
_entity.id
_entity.type
_entity.pdbx_description
1 polymer ?
#
loop_
_entity_poly.entity_id
_entity_poly.type
_entity_poly.pdbx_seq_one_letter_code
_entity_poly.pdbx_strand_id
1 'polypeptide(L)'
;VCVPTNTEISMGHGILIQNASMVTGGRIVEGDLRAINGIIMTIAEGGGLVPESNEQVIDAEGLFLLPGAIDPQVHFREPGNPEKEDIGSGSRAAVAGGVTAFLDMPNNNPVATSLASMQSKIDLAAKNAVNHYGFFIGATSNNLSDLQDACGTPDAPKHTEGVCGIKVFMGSSTGDLLVHQQEHLDNIFANTG
;
A
#
# COMPACT_ATOMS: atom_id res chain seq x y z
N VAL A 1 -3.29 -1.57 4.63
CA VAL A 1 -2.04 -1.90 3.91
C VAL A 1 -1.46 -3.17 4.53
N CYS A 2 -1.26 -4.22 3.72
CA CYS A 2 -0.66 -5.47 4.18
C CYS A 2 0.87 -5.40 4.11
N VAL A 3 1.53 -6.07 5.04
CA VAL A 3 2.98 -6.26 5.05
C VAL A 3 3.26 -7.60 4.39
N PRO A 4 4.24 -7.73 3.49
CA PRO A 4 4.65 -9.03 2.96
C PRO A 4 5.04 -9.99 4.09
N THR A 5 4.48 -11.19 4.10
CA THR A 5 4.69 -12.18 5.18
C THR A 5 6.00 -12.97 5.07
N ASN A 6 6.76 -12.77 4.00
CA ASN A 6 7.98 -13.53 3.70
C ASN A 6 9.28 -12.93 4.28
N THR A 7 9.20 -12.26 5.41
CA THR A 7 10.39 -11.93 6.17
C THR A 7 10.45 -12.91 7.35
N GLU A 8 11.30 -13.93 7.26
CA GLU A 8 11.87 -14.50 8.49
C GLU A 8 12.51 -13.31 9.22
N ILE A 9 11.81 -12.80 10.23
CA ILE A 9 12.35 -11.80 11.14
C ILE A 9 13.43 -12.54 11.94
N SER A 10 14.63 -12.59 11.37
CA SER A 10 15.80 -12.99 12.14
C SER A 10 15.91 -11.97 13.27
N MET A 11 15.97 -12.46 14.48
CA MET A 11 15.98 -11.67 15.71
C MET A 11 16.93 -10.48 15.59
N GLY A 12 16.40 -9.25 15.62
CA GLY A 12 17.14 -8.06 16.00
C GLY A 12 17.98 -7.37 14.93
N HIS A 13 17.53 -7.28 13.68
CA HIS A 13 18.19 -6.36 12.74
C HIS A 13 17.63 -4.94 12.93
N GLY A 14 18.41 -4.12 13.62
CA GLY A 14 18.23 -2.69 13.65
C GLY A 14 18.86 -2.03 12.43
N ILE A 15 18.32 -0.87 12.05
CA ILE A 15 18.93 0.06 11.09
C ILE A 15 19.14 1.37 11.84
N LEU A 16 20.38 1.86 11.82
CA LEU A 16 20.73 3.19 12.29
C LEU A 16 21.16 4.03 11.09
N ILE A 17 20.39 5.07 10.79
CA ILE A 17 20.73 6.08 9.78
C ILE A 17 21.29 7.28 10.51
N GLN A 18 22.53 7.65 10.22
CA GLN A 18 23.24 8.77 10.86
C GLN A 18 23.44 9.94 9.89
N ASN A 19 23.53 11.14 10.42
CA ASN A 19 23.89 12.38 9.70
C ASN A 19 22.91 12.74 8.56
N ALA A 20 21.65 12.37 8.65
CA ALA A 20 20.66 12.58 7.59
C ALA A 20 20.01 13.98 7.68
N SER A 21 19.76 14.62 6.53
CA SER A 21 18.82 15.72 6.41
C SER A 21 17.39 15.16 6.33
N MET A 22 16.73 14.98 7.47
CA MET A 22 15.40 14.35 7.56
C MET A 22 14.30 15.33 7.20
N VAL A 23 13.46 14.98 6.22
CA VAL A 23 12.28 15.77 5.85
C VAL A 23 11.07 15.25 6.61
N THR A 24 10.62 15.97 7.62
CA THR A 24 9.51 15.55 8.48
C THR A 24 8.73 16.76 9.02
N GLY A 25 7.41 16.63 9.16
CA GLY A 25 6.56 17.66 9.75
C GLY A 25 6.66 19.05 9.07
N GLY A 26 6.92 19.10 7.76
CA GLY A 26 7.05 20.33 7.00
C GLY A 26 8.39 21.08 7.20
N ARG A 27 9.37 20.46 7.81
CA ARG A 27 10.71 21.01 8.05
C ARG A 27 11.81 20.00 7.69
N ILE A 28 13.03 20.49 7.54
CA ILE A 28 14.24 19.68 7.39
C ILE A 28 15.00 19.73 8.71
N VAL A 29 15.38 18.56 9.22
CA VAL A 29 16.05 18.41 10.50
C VAL A 29 17.29 17.53 10.31
N GLU A 30 18.45 18.03 10.68
CA GLU A 30 19.68 17.22 10.72
C GLU A 30 19.64 16.28 11.92
N GLY A 31 20.00 15.01 11.71
CA GLY A 31 20.03 14.05 12.81
C GLY A 31 20.09 12.59 12.41
N ASP A 32 19.79 11.73 13.39
CA ASP A 32 19.87 10.29 13.27
C ASP A 32 18.48 9.65 13.44
N LEU A 33 18.28 8.52 12.75
CA LEU A 33 17.07 7.71 12.90
C LEU A 33 17.45 6.25 13.19
N ARG A 34 16.84 5.68 14.21
CA ARG A 34 16.93 4.24 14.51
C ARG A 34 15.61 3.55 14.26
N ALA A 35 15.63 2.47 13.49
CA ALA A 35 14.51 1.57 13.32
C ALA A 35 14.89 0.14 13.73
N ILE A 36 13.97 -0.53 14.44
CA ILE A 36 14.15 -1.93 14.88
C ILE A 36 12.92 -2.71 14.45
N ASN A 37 13.12 -3.83 13.78
CA ASN A 37 12.04 -4.69 13.28
C ASN A 37 10.99 -3.93 12.45
N GLY A 38 11.44 -3.00 11.60
CA GLY A 38 10.57 -2.21 10.73
C GLY A 38 9.83 -1.06 11.43
N ILE A 39 10.09 -0.80 12.70
CA ILE A 39 9.47 0.28 13.47
C ILE A 39 10.50 1.36 13.80
N ILE A 40 10.18 2.62 13.50
CA ILE A 40 11.00 3.75 13.92
C ILE A 40 10.92 3.89 15.45
N MET A 41 12.05 3.68 16.12
CA MET A 41 12.14 3.72 17.58
C MET A 41 12.59 5.09 18.08
N THR A 42 13.49 5.74 17.36
CA THR A 42 14.08 7.01 17.79
C THR A 42 14.38 7.90 16.60
N ILE A 43 14.06 9.17 16.73
CA ILE A 43 14.55 10.25 15.88
C ILE A 43 15.30 11.20 16.79
N ALA A 44 16.61 11.35 16.56
CA ALA A 44 17.49 12.21 17.34
C ALA A 44 17.87 13.45 16.52
N GLU A 45 17.17 14.58 16.77
CA GLU A 45 17.53 15.86 16.17
C GLU A 45 18.92 16.29 16.69
N GLY A 46 19.80 16.67 15.77
CA GLY A 46 21.20 16.96 16.07
C GLY A 46 22.11 15.71 16.15
N GLY A 47 21.57 14.53 15.94
CA GLY A 47 22.35 13.28 15.89
C GLY A 47 22.78 12.76 17.27
N GLY A 48 23.84 11.94 17.28
CA GLY A 48 24.47 11.42 18.49
C GLY A 48 24.02 10.02 18.90
N LEU A 49 23.26 9.29 18.08
CA LEU A 49 22.96 7.89 18.34
C LEU A 49 24.23 7.04 18.15
N VAL A 50 24.50 6.18 19.13
CA VAL A 50 25.63 5.27 19.09
C VAL A 50 25.16 3.93 18.48
N PRO A 51 25.89 3.36 17.50
CA PRO A 51 25.57 2.07 16.94
C PRO A 51 25.51 0.94 17.99
N GLU A 52 24.52 0.06 17.86
CA GLU A 52 24.40 -1.15 18.67
C GLU A 52 24.90 -2.37 17.89
N SER A 53 25.22 -3.45 18.57
CA SER A 53 25.97 -4.59 18.00
C SER A 53 25.26 -5.32 16.84
N ASN A 54 23.95 -5.16 16.70
CA ASN A 54 23.14 -5.85 15.68
C ASN A 54 22.49 -4.87 14.69
N GLU A 55 23.03 -3.67 14.54
CA GLU A 55 22.50 -2.67 13.64
C GLU A 55 23.28 -2.57 12.34
N GLN A 56 22.56 -2.44 11.23
CA GLN A 56 23.13 -1.93 10.00
C GLN A 56 23.25 -0.40 10.12
N VAL A 57 24.46 0.12 10.06
CA VAL A 57 24.70 1.55 10.10
C VAL A 57 24.78 2.11 8.67
N ILE A 58 24.03 3.14 8.40
CA ILE A 58 24.03 3.90 7.13
C ILE A 58 24.44 5.33 7.46
N ASP A 59 25.59 5.76 6.96
CA ASP A 59 25.97 7.17 6.98
C ASP A 59 25.28 7.90 5.83
N ALA A 60 24.40 8.82 6.16
CA ALA A 60 23.61 9.62 5.23
C ALA A 60 24.06 11.06 5.16
N GLU A 61 25.35 11.35 5.48
CA GLU A 61 25.90 12.70 5.37
C GLU A 61 25.70 13.26 3.95
N GLY A 62 25.07 14.43 3.86
CA GLY A 62 24.75 15.09 2.59
C GLY A 62 23.54 14.50 1.84
N LEU A 63 22.84 13.51 2.40
CA LEU A 63 21.64 12.90 1.83
C LEU A 63 20.38 13.31 2.57
N PHE A 64 19.28 13.34 1.81
CA PHE A 64 17.96 13.54 2.39
C PHE A 64 17.33 12.20 2.78
N LEU A 65 16.79 12.12 3.99
CA LEU A 65 15.94 11.03 4.43
C LEU A 65 14.49 11.49 4.35
N LEU A 66 13.71 10.82 3.50
CA LEU A 66 12.30 11.13 3.29
C LEU A 66 11.43 9.95 3.77
N PRO A 67 10.18 10.21 4.20
CA PRO A 67 9.18 9.15 4.27
C PRO A 67 9.05 8.44 2.94
N GLY A 68 8.87 7.12 2.95
CA GLY A 68 8.65 6.37 1.73
C GLY A 68 7.41 6.86 0.98
N ALA A 69 7.52 7.01 -0.34
CA ALA A 69 6.39 7.42 -1.15
C ALA A 69 5.32 6.32 -1.18
N ILE A 70 4.06 6.74 -1.24
CA ILE A 70 2.91 5.84 -1.45
C ILE A 70 2.32 6.17 -2.82
N ASP A 71 2.25 5.18 -3.72
CA ASP A 71 1.50 5.34 -4.96
C ASP A 71 0.06 4.87 -4.75
N PRO A 72 -0.91 5.79 -4.67
CA PRO A 72 -2.30 5.46 -4.35
C PRO A 72 -3.09 4.93 -5.56
N GLN A 73 -2.47 4.83 -6.73
CA GLN A 73 -3.18 4.38 -7.95
C GLN A 73 -2.23 3.72 -8.94
N VAL A 74 -2.03 2.42 -8.78
CA VAL A 74 -1.32 1.62 -9.78
C VAL A 74 -2.29 0.69 -10.52
N HIS A 75 -1.86 0.21 -11.69
CA HIS A 75 -2.57 -0.76 -12.50
C HIS A 75 -1.64 -1.92 -12.82
N PHE A 76 -1.21 -2.67 -11.83
CA PHE A 76 -0.54 -3.93 -12.05
C PHE A 76 -1.50 -4.90 -12.75
N ARG A 77 -0.98 -5.71 -13.65
CA ARG A 77 -1.81 -6.49 -14.57
C ARG A 77 -2.04 -7.91 -14.10
N GLU A 78 -1.68 -8.21 -12.89
CA GLU A 78 -1.87 -9.50 -12.25
C GLU A 78 -3.01 -9.43 -11.21
N PRO A 79 -3.98 -10.36 -11.27
CA PRO A 79 -4.16 -11.44 -12.24
C PRO A 79 -4.60 -10.95 -13.63
N GLY A 80 -4.35 -11.77 -14.66
CA GLY A 80 -4.92 -11.63 -15.99
C GLY A 80 -3.95 -11.38 -17.13
N ASN A 81 -3.02 -10.43 -16.99
CA ASN A 81 -2.04 -10.11 -18.03
C ASN A 81 -0.65 -9.88 -17.41
N PRO A 82 -0.09 -10.87 -16.69
CA PRO A 82 1.20 -10.72 -16.00
C PRO A 82 2.38 -10.44 -16.94
N GLU A 83 2.24 -10.77 -18.23
CA GLU A 83 3.24 -10.47 -19.26
C GLU A 83 3.43 -8.97 -19.53
N LYS A 84 2.45 -8.13 -19.13
CA LYS A 84 2.56 -6.68 -19.19
C LYS A 84 3.25 -6.12 -17.97
N GLU A 85 2.83 -6.56 -16.79
CA GLU A 85 3.42 -6.24 -15.51
C GLU A 85 2.80 -7.14 -14.43
N ASP A 86 3.62 -7.93 -13.76
CA ASP A 86 3.23 -8.70 -12.60
C ASP A 86 3.46 -7.89 -11.29
N ILE A 87 2.87 -8.35 -10.19
CA ILE A 87 3.01 -7.70 -8.88
C ILE A 87 4.48 -7.70 -8.42
N GLY A 88 5.20 -8.78 -8.68
CA GLY A 88 6.59 -8.91 -8.27
C GLY A 88 7.52 -7.94 -8.98
N SER A 89 7.44 -7.82 -10.30
CA SER A 89 8.26 -6.88 -11.08
C SER A 89 7.88 -5.43 -10.81
N GLY A 90 6.57 -5.13 -10.76
CA GLY A 90 6.07 -3.80 -10.48
C GLY A 90 6.46 -3.32 -9.09
N SER A 91 6.32 -4.16 -8.06
CA SER A 91 6.72 -3.79 -6.69
C SER A 91 8.23 -3.56 -6.54
N ARG A 92 9.08 -4.35 -7.23
CA ARG A 92 10.53 -4.10 -7.25
C ARG A 92 10.88 -2.78 -7.95
N ALA A 93 10.22 -2.46 -9.07
CA ALA A 93 10.40 -1.19 -9.75
C ALA A 93 9.96 0.00 -8.87
N ALA A 94 8.83 -0.16 -8.16
CA ALA A 94 8.33 0.82 -7.18
C ALA A 94 9.38 1.10 -6.09
N VAL A 95 9.92 0.06 -5.45
CA VAL A 95 10.96 0.20 -4.40
C VAL A 95 12.21 0.86 -4.95
N ALA A 96 12.66 0.49 -6.15
CA ALA A 96 13.81 1.11 -6.79
C ALA A 96 13.62 2.63 -7.05
N GLY A 97 12.35 3.07 -7.20
CA GLY A 97 11.95 4.48 -7.31
C GLY A 97 11.63 5.17 -5.98
N GLY A 98 11.78 4.48 -4.83
CA GLY A 98 11.45 5.04 -3.51
C GLY A 98 9.96 4.94 -3.11
N VAL A 99 9.15 4.20 -3.88
CA VAL A 99 7.75 3.92 -3.56
C VAL A 99 7.69 2.70 -2.63
N THR A 100 7.36 2.92 -1.37
CA THR A 100 7.35 1.89 -0.33
C THR A 100 5.99 1.23 -0.11
N ALA A 101 4.95 1.78 -0.70
CA ALA A 101 3.61 1.20 -0.70
C ALA A 101 2.87 1.53 -2.00
N PHE A 102 2.04 0.61 -2.46
CA PHE A 102 1.15 0.86 -3.60
C PHE A 102 -0.28 0.46 -3.29
N LEU A 103 -1.23 1.13 -3.96
CA LEU A 103 -2.66 0.78 -3.92
C LEU A 103 -3.11 0.46 -5.35
N ASP A 104 -3.46 -0.82 -5.60
CA ASP A 104 -3.76 -1.29 -6.95
C ASP A 104 -5.25 -1.30 -7.27
N MET A 105 -5.56 -0.96 -8.50
CA MET A 105 -6.92 -0.80 -9.01
C MET A 105 -7.58 -2.14 -9.32
N PRO A 106 -8.94 -2.20 -9.30
CA PRO A 106 -9.69 -3.46 -9.43
C PRO A 106 -9.88 -3.94 -10.87
N ASN A 107 -9.39 -3.23 -11.90
CA ASN A 107 -9.62 -3.54 -13.30
C ASN A 107 -8.68 -4.62 -13.88
N ASN A 108 -8.49 -5.66 -13.11
CA ASN A 108 -7.75 -6.87 -13.51
C ASN A 108 -8.65 -7.81 -14.34
N ASN A 109 -8.15 -8.98 -14.66
CA ASN A 109 -8.93 -10.06 -15.26
C ASN A 109 -8.69 -11.39 -14.50
N PRO A 110 -9.69 -11.87 -13.72
CA PRO A 110 -11.02 -11.27 -13.52
C PRO A 110 -10.97 -9.95 -12.74
N VAL A 111 -12.02 -9.12 -12.86
CA VAL A 111 -12.17 -7.88 -12.09
C VAL A 111 -12.32 -8.15 -10.59
N ALA A 112 -11.77 -7.28 -9.75
CA ALA A 112 -11.81 -7.43 -8.31
C ALA A 112 -13.05 -6.73 -7.71
N THR A 113 -14.21 -7.39 -7.75
CA THR A 113 -15.52 -6.85 -7.36
C THR A 113 -16.19 -7.58 -6.19
N SER A 114 -15.53 -8.58 -5.62
CA SER A 114 -16.01 -9.34 -4.46
C SER A 114 -14.85 -9.66 -3.51
N LEU A 115 -15.15 -10.02 -2.26
CA LEU A 115 -14.11 -10.45 -1.30
C LEU A 115 -13.30 -11.65 -1.81
N ALA A 116 -13.93 -12.58 -2.52
CA ALA A 116 -13.22 -13.73 -3.08
C ALA A 116 -12.19 -13.33 -4.14
N SER A 117 -12.54 -12.41 -5.05
CA SER A 117 -11.59 -11.90 -6.05
C SER A 117 -10.49 -11.03 -5.41
N MET A 118 -10.82 -10.27 -4.35
CA MET A 118 -9.84 -9.52 -3.56
C MET A 118 -8.84 -10.45 -2.87
N GLN A 119 -9.32 -11.55 -2.23
CA GLN A 119 -8.45 -12.50 -1.56
C GLN A 119 -7.42 -13.11 -2.53
N SER A 120 -7.83 -13.43 -3.75
CA SER A 120 -6.91 -13.93 -4.78
C SER A 120 -5.78 -12.95 -5.11
N LYS A 121 -6.06 -11.65 -5.16
CA LYS A 121 -5.03 -10.60 -5.34
C LYS A 121 -4.12 -10.48 -4.13
N ILE A 122 -4.69 -10.52 -2.92
CA ILE A 122 -3.95 -10.47 -1.66
C ILE A 122 -2.98 -11.64 -1.57
N ASP A 123 -3.43 -12.84 -1.92
CA ASP A 123 -2.60 -14.06 -1.90
C ASP A 123 -1.44 -13.99 -2.91
N LEU A 124 -1.67 -13.41 -4.09
CA LEU A 124 -0.62 -13.15 -5.09
C LEU A 124 0.40 -12.14 -4.58
N ALA A 125 -0.07 -11.04 -3.99
CA ALA A 125 0.82 -10.02 -3.44
C ALA A 125 1.62 -10.53 -2.24
N ALA A 126 1.01 -11.33 -1.36
CA ALA A 126 1.70 -11.93 -0.22
C ALA A 126 2.90 -12.80 -0.64
N LYS A 127 2.85 -13.40 -1.84
CA LYS A 127 3.93 -14.23 -2.38
C LYS A 127 4.98 -13.41 -3.14
N ASN A 128 4.58 -12.36 -3.83
CA ASN A 128 5.37 -11.74 -4.89
C ASN A 128 5.80 -10.29 -4.59
N ALA A 129 5.00 -9.53 -3.81
CA ALA A 129 5.31 -8.14 -3.51
C ALA A 129 6.50 -8.01 -2.54
N VAL A 130 7.35 -7.00 -2.79
CA VAL A 130 8.51 -6.68 -1.94
C VAL A 130 8.32 -5.40 -1.12
N ASN A 131 7.16 -4.75 -1.23
CA ASN A 131 6.78 -3.55 -0.47
C ASN A 131 5.34 -3.67 0.06
N HIS A 132 4.88 -2.69 0.81
CA HIS A 132 3.51 -2.65 1.32
C HIS A 132 2.50 -2.52 0.18
N TYR A 133 1.33 -3.11 0.36
CA TYR A 133 0.29 -3.10 -0.66
C TYR A 133 -1.12 -2.98 -0.06
N GLY A 134 -2.02 -2.48 -0.89
CA GLY A 134 -3.46 -2.49 -0.66
C GLY A 134 -4.18 -2.55 -2.00
N PHE A 135 -5.45 -2.94 -1.96
CA PHE A 135 -6.27 -3.12 -3.15
C PHE A 135 -7.61 -2.43 -3.01
N PHE A 136 -8.05 -1.79 -4.09
CA PHE A 136 -9.41 -1.28 -4.16
C PHE A 136 -10.35 -2.39 -4.63
N ILE A 137 -11.52 -2.49 -3.98
CA ILE A 137 -12.64 -3.27 -4.51
C ILE A 137 -13.40 -2.42 -5.53
N GLY A 138 -13.73 -3.01 -6.69
CA GLY A 138 -14.45 -2.32 -7.76
C GLY A 138 -15.94 -2.27 -7.50
N ALA A 139 -16.53 -1.08 -7.59
CA ALA A 139 -17.97 -0.94 -7.60
C ALA A 139 -18.54 -1.27 -8.98
N THR A 140 -19.71 -1.90 -8.97
CA THR A 140 -20.57 -2.12 -10.15
C THR A 140 -21.98 -1.65 -9.83
N SER A 141 -22.85 -1.65 -10.82
CA SER A 141 -24.27 -1.27 -10.61
C SER A 141 -25.05 -2.23 -9.68
N ASN A 142 -24.50 -3.40 -9.35
CA ASN A 142 -25.26 -4.47 -8.69
C ASN A 142 -24.49 -5.23 -7.59
N ASN A 143 -23.32 -4.74 -7.16
CA ASN A 143 -22.52 -5.44 -6.13
C ASN A 143 -22.47 -4.72 -4.76
N LEU A 144 -23.49 -3.93 -4.41
CA LEU A 144 -23.52 -3.16 -3.16
C LEU A 144 -23.26 -4.05 -1.93
N SER A 145 -23.80 -5.27 -1.89
CA SER A 145 -23.58 -6.20 -0.79
C SER A 145 -22.11 -6.60 -0.64
N ASP A 146 -21.39 -6.83 -1.76
CA ASP A 146 -19.95 -7.13 -1.72
C ASP A 146 -19.14 -5.94 -1.21
N LEU A 147 -19.54 -4.71 -1.60
CA LEU A 147 -18.91 -3.49 -1.10
C LEU A 147 -19.12 -3.32 0.41
N GLN A 148 -20.33 -3.58 0.90
CA GLN A 148 -20.64 -3.56 2.33
C GLN A 148 -19.93 -4.68 3.11
N ASP A 149 -19.79 -5.85 2.52
CA ASP A 149 -19.00 -6.95 3.10
C ASP A 149 -17.52 -6.58 3.23
N ALA A 150 -17.00 -5.77 2.31
CA ALA A 150 -15.60 -5.33 2.31
C ALA A 150 -15.34 -4.09 3.18
N CYS A 151 -16.20 -3.08 3.11
CA CYS A 151 -15.97 -1.77 3.71
C CYS A 151 -17.00 -1.38 4.79
N GLY A 152 -18.07 -2.16 4.94
CA GLY A 152 -19.16 -1.86 5.89
C GLY A 152 -20.17 -0.85 5.33
N THR A 153 -20.96 -0.31 6.26
CA THR A 153 -21.95 0.74 5.99
C THR A 153 -21.52 2.04 6.70
N PRO A 154 -22.16 3.19 6.38
CA PRO A 154 -21.83 4.46 7.05
C PRO A 154 -21.96 4.40 8.58
N ASP A 155 -22.97 3.67 9.08
CA ASP A 155 -23.20 3.50 10.53
C ASP A 155 -22.30 2.43 11.17
N ALA A 156 -21.75 1.53 10.35
CA ALA A 156 -20.89 0.42 10.79
C ALA A 156 -19.76 0.20 9.77
N PRO A 157 -18.80 1.12 9.70
CA PRO A 157 -17.67 0.99 8.79
C PRO A 157 -16.83 -0.22 9.18
N LYS A 158 -16.31 -0.94 8.17
CA LYS A 158 -15.53 -2.15 8.34
C LYS A 158 -14.15 -1.98 7.71
N HIS A 159 -13.14 -2.44 8.42
CA HIS A 159 -11.80 -2.55 7.88
C HIS A 159 -11.49 -4.01 7.57
N THR A 160 -11.40 -4.34 6.28
CA THR A 160 -10.97 -5.67 5.81
C THR A 160 -9.50 -5.61 5.42
N GLU A 161 -8.70 -6.54 5.93
CA GLU A 161 -7.28 -6.59 5.63
C GLU A 161 -7.01 -6.65 4.12
N GLY A 162 -6.07 -5.81 3.65
CA GLY A 162 -5.72 -5.70 2.23
C GLY A 162 -6.68 -4.87 1.39
N VAL A 163 -7.87 -4.51 1.90
CA VAL A 163 -8.80 -3.61 1.21
C VAL A 163 -8.55 -2.18 1.67
N CYS A 164 -8.23 -1.28 0.73
CA CYS A 164 -7.94 0.12 1.02
C CYS A 164 -9.10 1.08 0.69
N GLY A 165 -10.15 0.58 0.05
CA GLY A 165 -11.34 1.37 -0.29
C GLY A 165 -12.09 0.85 -1.51
N ILE A 166 -13.08 1.61 -1.92
CA ILE A 166 -13.94 1.33 -3.07
C ILE A 166 -13.53 2.18 -4.24
N LYS A 167 -13.33 1.56 -5.41
CA LYS A 167 -13.08 2.28 -6.67
C LYS A 167 -14.34 2.31 -7.51
N VAL A 168 -14.76 3.52 -7.86
CA VAL A 168 -15.86 3.76 -8.78
C VAL A 168 -15.33 4.35 -10.09
N PHE A 169 -15.61 3.71 -11.22
CA PHE A 169 -15.28 4.21 -12.55
C PHE A 169 -16.51 4.88 -13.16
N MET A 170 -16.50 6.20 -13.26
CA MET A 170 -17.66 6.98 -13.74
C MET A 170 -17.57 7.38 -15.23
N GLY A 171 -16.36 7.38 -15.79
CA GLY A 171 -16.12 7.82 -17.17
C GLY A 171 -15.95 6.67 -18.15
N SER A 172 -14.83 5.96 -18.08
CA SER A 172 -14.56 4.78 -18.90
C SER A 172 -13.88 3.70 -18.09
N SER A 173 -14.23 2.44 -18.33
CA SER A 173 -13.60 1.28 -17.72
C SER A 173 -13.80 0.05 -18.60
N THR A 174 -13.17 -1.06 -18.17
CA THR A 174 -13.30 -2.37 -18.80
C THR A 174 -14.35 -3.22 -18.08
N GLY A 175 -15.10 -4.02 -18.83
CA GLY A 175 -16.14 -4.89 -18.29
C GLY A 175 -17.26 -4.13 -17.58
N ASP A 176 -17.81 -4.72 -16.52
CA ASP A 176 -18.96 -4.18 -15.78
C ASP A 176 -18.59 -3.13 -14.71
N LEU A 177 -17.36 -2.63 -14.72
CA LEU A 177 -16.87 -1.64 -13.74
C LEU A 177 -17.38 -0.21 -14.00
N LEU A 178 -18.04 0.06 -15.14
CA LEU A 178 -18.54 1.39 -15.42
C LEU A 178 -19.86 1.65 -14.65
N VAL A 179 -19.83 2.62 -13.73
CA VAL A 179 -20.99 3.09 -12.98
C VAL A 179 -21.17 4.58 -13.28
N HIS A 180 -22.11 4.93 -14.14
CA HIS A 180 -22.35 6.31 -14.59
C HIS A 180 -23.78 6.80 -14.36
N GLN A 181 -24.70 5.91 -14.00
CA GLN A 181 -26.08 6.27 -13.68
C GLN A 181 -26.14 6.85 -12.27
N GLN A 182 -26.76 8.02 -12.13
CA GLN A 182 -26.82 8.74 -10.85
C GLN A 182 -27.43 7.91 -9.73
N GLU A 183 -28.48 7.15 -10.01
CA GLU A 183 -29.14 6.29 -9.04
C GLU A 183 -28.17 5.26 -8.43
N HIS A 184 -27.31 4.64 -9.25
CA HIS A 184 -26.33 3.66 -8.76
C HIS A 184 -25.22 4.34 -7.95
N LEU A 185 -24.77 5.53 -8.39
CA LEU A 185 -23.79 6.31 -7.64
C LEU A 185 -24.32 6.71 -6.26
N ASP A 186 -25.54 7.29 -6.23
CA ASP A 186 -26.19 7.68 -4.98
C ASP A 186 -26.36 6.48 -4.04
N ASN A 187 -26.75 5.32 -4.59
CA ASN A 187 -26.90 4.09 -3.80
C ASN A 187 -25.58 3.61 -3.20
N ILE A 188 -24.49 3.63 -3.97
CA ILE A 188 -23.16 3.23 -3.49
C ILE A 188 -22.68 4.19 -2.40
N PHE A 189 -22.65 5.50 -2.69
CA PHE A 189 -22.10 6.50 -1.76
C PHE A 189 -22.93 6.66 -0.48
N ALA A 190 -24.24 6.43 -0.54
CA ALA A 190 -25.12 6.53 0.62
C ALA A 190 -25.05 5.29 1.55
N ASN A 191 -24.60 4.13 1.05
CA ASN A 191 -24.75 2.85 1.75
C ASN A 191 -23.42 2.10 2.01
N THR A 192 -22.27 2.70 1.69
CA THR A 192 -20.95 2.10 1.99
C THR A 192 -20.17 2.94 3.00
N GLY A 193 -19.35 2.28 3.84
CA GLY A 193 -18.50 2.90 4.87
C GLY A 193 -17.08 3.25 4.41
#